data_14f62494f23732f4d9d418bc1e40e7d6
#
_entry.id   14f62494f23732f4d9d418bc1e40e7d6
#
_cell.length_a   1.000
_cell.length_b   1.000
_cell.length_c   1.000
_cell.angle_alpha   90.00
_cell.angle_beta   90.00
_cell.angle_gamma   90.00
#
_symmetry.space_group_name_H-M   'P 1'
#
loop_
_entity.id
_entity.type
_entity.pdbx_description
1 polymer ?
#
loop_
_entity_poly.entity_id
_entity_poly.type
_entity_poly.pdbx_seq_one_letter_code
_entity_poly.pdbx_strand_id
1 'polypeptide(L)'
;VTGRLSDEDWDKIALAAAALGRSKILIDDNPALSVADMNAKCRRVDNLGLVVIDDLQLMQSAGGKQRYSGENRQQVVSDISRALKIMAKELNVPVVCLSQLSRGPESRQDKRPMLSDLRESGAIEQDADIVMFLYRDDYYNEDSELRNLAECIIAKNRHGETRKVELQWLPEYTTFSSIDRTHQEY
;
A
#
# COMPACT_ATOMS: atom_id res chain seq x y z
N VAL A 1 -22.11 12.82 0.75
CA VAL A 1 -21.89 13.07 2.20
C VAL A 1 -22.48 14.44 2.50
N THR A 2 -23.56 14.50 3.28
CA THR A 2 -24.35 15.73 3.49
C THR A 2 -23.72 16.70 4.53
N GLY A 3 -22.64 16.31 5.20
CA GLY A 3 -21.98 17.13 6.23
C GLY A 3 -22.82 17.36 7.51
N ARG A 4 -23.98 16.73 7.64
CA ARG A 4 -24.82 16.81 8.84
C ARG A 4 -24.56 15.56 9.69
N LEU A 5 -23.96 15.78 10.86
CA LEU A 5 -23.70 14.74 11.86
C LEU A 5 -24.80 14.82 12.92
N SER A 6 -25.31 13.67 13.33
CA SER A 6 -26.17 13.53 14.52
C SER A 6 -25.31 13.52 15.79
N ASP A 7 -25.94 13.69 16.95
CA ASP A 7 -25.24 13.60 18.25
C ASP A 7 -24.62 12.21 18.41
N GLU A 8 -25.28 11.15 17.95
CA GLU A 8 -24.73 9.79 17.96
C GLU A 8 -23.49 9.64 17.07
N ASP A 9 -23.43 10.35 15.94
CA ASP A 9 -22.24 10.34 15.07
C ASP A 9 -21.08 11.06 15.75
N TRP A 10 -21.35 12.15 16.47
CA TRP A 10 -20.34 12.84 17.26
C TRP A 10 -19.77 11.97 18.36
N ASP A 11 -20.59 11.20 19.07
CA ASP A 11 -20.14 10.26 20.09
C ASP A 11 -19.25 9.17 19.49
N LYS A 12 -19.61 8.60 18.32
CA LYS A 12 -18.79 7.64 17.59
C LYS A 12 -17.44 8.21 17.17
N ILE A 13 -17.44 9.44 16.68
CA ILE A 13 -16.20 10.16 16.29
C ILE A 13 -15.32 10.38 17.53
N ALA A 14 -15.89 10.82 18.65
CA ALA A 14 -15.15 11.07 19.88
C ALA A 14 -14.51 9.78 20.41
N LEU A 15 -15.24 8.66 20.40
CA LEU A 15 -14.73 7.36 20.79
C LEU A 15 -13.59 6.88 19.89
N ALA A 16 -13.75 7.02 18.57
CA ALA A 16 -12.72 6.65 17.59
C ALA A 16 -11.47 7.53 17.74
N ALA A 17 -11.65 8.85 17.90
CA ALA A 17 -10.56 9.79 18.12
C ALA A 17 -9.80 9.49 19.41
N ALA A 18 -10.49 9.14 20.50
CA ALA A 18 -9.88 8.74 21.76
C ALA A 18 -9.09 7.42 21.65
N ALA A 19 -9.54 6.47 20.83
CA ALA A 19 -8.82 5.23 20.57
C ALA A 19 -7.56 5.48 19.75
N LEU A 20 -7.65 6.26 18.68
CA LEU A 20 -6.51 6.66 17.84
C LEU A 20 -5.50 7.50 18.62
N GLY A 21 -5.94 8.45 19.42
CA GLY A 21 -5.05 9.30 20.22
C GLY A 21 -4.25 8.54 21.29
N ARG A 22 -4.70 7.34 21.68
CA ARG A 22 -3.95 6.44 22.56
C ARG A 22 -3.05 5.45 21.82
N SER A 23 -3.19 5.35 20.51
CA SER A 23 -2.34 4.50 19.69
C SER A 23 -0.95 5.12 19.52
N LYS A 24 0.04 4.27 19.25
CA LYS A 24 1.41 4.69 18.94
C LYS A 24 1.60 4.90 17.42
N ILE A 25 0.63 5.56 16.78
CA ILE A 25 0.71 5.90 15.35
C ILE A 25 1.29 7.30 15.23
N LEU A 26 2.38 7.41 14.48
CA LEU A 26 3.01 8.69 14.10
C LEU A 26 2.76 8.93 12.62
N ILE A 27 2.30 10.12 12.28
CA ILE A 27 2.04 10.51 10.89
C ILE A 27 3.01 11.63 10.53
N ASP A 28 3.72 11.45 9.42
CA ASP A 28 4.58 12.46 8.82
C ASP A 28 3.99 12.84 7.46
N ASP A 29 3.48 14.06 7.35
CA ASP A 29 2.83 14.60 6.16
C ASP A 29 3.79 15.39 5.24
N ASN A 30 5.10 15.26 5.45
CA ASN A 30 6.08 15.93 4.61
C ASN A 30 6.20 15.25 3.23
N PRO A 31 5.74 15.90 2.13
CA PRO A 31 5.74 15.28 0.81
C PRO A 31 7.12 15.19 0.16
N ALA A 32 8.13 15.79 0.77
CA ALA A 32 9.49 15.91 0.22
C ALA A 32 10.53 15.06 0.98
N LEU A 33 10.10 13.97 1.62
CA LEU A 33 11.00 13.12 2.38
C LEU A 33 11.84 12.22 1.46
N SER A 34 13.16 12.24 1.67
CA SER A 34 14.04 11.22 1.14
C SER A 34 14.09 9.99 2.07
N VAL A 35 14.54 8.82 1.55
CA VAL A 35 14.72 7.62 2.38
C VAL A 35 15.72 7.87 3.52
N ALA A 36 16.74 8.69 3.29
CA ALA A 36 17.73 9.04 4.31
C ALA A 36 17.11 9.85 5.45
N ASP A 37 16.25 10.84 5.11
CA ASP A 37 15.55 11.65 6.12
C ASP A 37 14.56 10.78 6.91
N MET A 38 13.85 9.89 6.22
CA MET A 38 12.94 8.93 6.83
C MET A 38 13.69 8.01 7.81
N ASN A 39 14.81 7.43 7.39
CA ASN A 39 15.64 6.59 8.25
C ASN A 39 16.11 7.35 9.51
N ALA A 40 16.56 8.60 9.33
CA ALA A 40 16.99 9.44 10.44
C ALA A 40 15.85 9.75 11.43
N LYS A 41 14.61 9.96 10.95
CA LYS A 41 13.43 10.12 11.79
C LYS A 41 13.05 8.83 12.51
N CYS A 42 13.00 7.71 11.79
CA CYS A 42 12.67 6.38 12.33
C CYS A 42 13.61 5.96 13.47
N ARG A 43 14.90 6.25 13.36
CA ARG A 43 15.92 5.94 14.41
C ARG A 43 15.66 6.67 15.74
N ARG A 44 14.85 7.72 15.75
CA ARG A 44 14.47 8.49 16.95
C ARG A 44 13.18 7.98 17.61
N VAL A 45 12.50 7.02 16.99
CA VAL A 45 11.27 6.45 17.50
C VAL A 45 11.58 5.20 18.33
N ASP A 46 11.28 5.26 19.61
CA ASP A 46 11.46 4.11 20.50
C ASP A 46 10.44 3.02 20.17
N ASN A 47 10.92 1.78 20.10
CA ASN A 47 10.11 0.59 19.82
C ASN A 47 9.32 0.68 18.51
N LEU A 48 9.94 1.21 17.46
CA LEU A 48 9.37 1.23 16.12
C LEU A 48 9.02 -0.19 15.67
N GLY A 49 7.76 -0.43 15.27
CA GLY A 49 7.27 -1.76 14.90
C GLY A 49 6.98 -1.91 13.40
N LEU A 50 6.66 -0.82 12.71
CA LEU A 50 6.27 -0.82 11.30
C LEU A 50 6.48 0.56 10.70
N VAL A 51 6.88 0.61 9.43
CA VAL A 51 6.87 1.82 8.61
C VAL A 51 5.93 1.61 7.43
N VAL A 52 5.00 2.55 7.20
CA VAL A 52 4.11 2.55 6.04
C VAL A 52 4.38 3.80 5.21
N ILE A 53 4.52 3.63 3.90
CA ILE A 53 4.83 4.70 2.95
C ILE A 53 3.72 4.76 1.90
N ASP A 54 3.05 5.90 1.79
CA ASP A 54 2.01 6.19 0.80
C ASP A 54 2.39 7.46 0.01
N ASP A 55 2.88 7.38 -1.24
CA ASP A 55 3.30 6.22 -2.00
C ASP A 55 4.76 6.39 -2.49
N LEU A 56 5.34 5.35 -3.08
CA LEU A 56 6.72 5.34 -3.57
C LEU A 56 6.96 6.41 -4.64
N GLN A 57 5.96 6.70 -5.47
CA GLN A 57 6.06 7.64 -6.58
C GLN A 57 6.16 9.10 -6.13
N LEU A 58 5.71 9.40 -4.91
CA LEU A 58 5.84 10.74 -4.31
C LEU A 58 7.18 10.97 -3.64
N MET A 59 7.95 9.92 -3.38
CA MET A 59 9.25 10.04 -2.74
C MET A 59 10.26 10.72 -3.65
N GLN A 60 11.14 11.50 -3.03
CA GLN A 60 12.24 12.18 -3.73
C GLN A 60 13.54 11.40 -3.63
N SER A 61 14.34 11.45 -4.68
CA SER A 61 15.72 10.99 -4.63
C SER A 61 16.54 11.90 -3.71
N ALA A 62 17.53 11.33 -3.04
CA ALA A 62 18.40 12.01 -2.07
C ALA A 62 19.15 13.26 -2.60
N GLY A 63 19.00 13.63 -3.87
CA GLY A 63 19.66 14.77 -4.53
C GLY A 63 18.82 16.00 -4.80
N GLY A 64 17.54 16.05 -4.41
CA GLY A 64 16.65 17.23 -4.50
C GLY A 64 16.51 17.86 -5.90
N LYS A 65 15.29 18.26 -6.26
CA LYS A 65 14.94 19.21 -7.34
C LYS A 65 15.43 18.93 -8.78
N GLN A 66 15.28 17.71 -9.31
CA GLN A 66 15.24 17.58 -10.78
C GLN A 66 13.90 17.04 -11.24
N ARG A 67 13.24 17.78 -12.18
CA ARG A 67 12.16 17.24 -12.99
C ARG A 67 12.79 16.21 -13.93
N TYR A 68 12.60 14.95 -13.63
CA TYR A 68 13.20 13.85 -14.40
C TYR A 68 12.43 13.61 -15.70
N SER A 69 13.17 13.45 -16.81
CA SER A 69 12.66 12.80 -18.02
C SER A 69 12.42 11.31 -17.74
N GLY A 70 11.55 10.63 -18.53
CA GLY A 70 11.08 9.28 -18.23
C GLY A 70 12.15 8.22 -17.94
N GLU A 71 13.32 8.25 -18.60
CA GLU A 71 14.44 7.32 -18.35
C GLU A 71 15.08 7.53 -16.97
N ASN A 72 15.13 8.79 -16.51
CA ASN A 72 15.68 9.12 -15.20
C ASN A 72 14.74 8.68 -14.04
N ARG A 73 13.44 8.60 -14.29
CA ARG A 73 12.46 8.21 -13.26
C ARG A 73 12.60 6.74 -12.88
N GLN A 74 12.85 5.87 -13.85
CA GLN A 74 13.06 4.44 -13.60
C GLN A 74 14.26 4.19 -12.67
N GLN A 75 15.38 4.92 -12.91
CA GLN A 75 16.55 4.84 -12.05
C GLN A 75 16.25 5.33 -10.63
N VAL A 76 15.53 6.45 -10.49
CA VAL A 76 15.15 7.00 -9.17
C VAL A 76 14.29 6.03 -8.39
N VAL A 77 13.30 5.40 -9.01
CA VAL A 77 12.46 4.39 -8.36
C VAL A 77 13.29 3.17 -7.92
N SER A 78 14.26 2.77 -8.73
CA SER A 78 15.18 1.67 -8.41
C SER A 78 16.07 2.01 -7.21
N ASP A 79 16.61 3.22 -7.16
CA ASP A 79 17.45 3.68 -6.06
C ASP A 79 16.66 3.79 -4.75
N ILE A 80 15.42 4.30 -4.82
CA ILE A 80 14.51 4.38 -3.66
C ILE A 80 14.17 2.97 -3.17
N SER A 81 13.78 2.05 -4.05
CA SER A 81 13.45 0.67 -3.69
C SER A 81 14.59 0.01 -2.93
N ARG A 82 15.81 0.10 -3.47
CA ARG A 82 17.01 -0.42 -2.82
C ARG A 82 17.28 0.24 -1.47
N ALA A 83 17.14 1.56 -1.38
CA ALA A 83 17.36 2.31 -0.13
C ALA A 83 16.33 1.92 0.94
N LEU A 84 15.06 1.71 0.58
CA LEU A 84 14.03 1.22 1.50
C LEU A 84 14.33 -0.18 2.02
N LYS A 85 14.86 -1.07 1.15
CA LYS A 85 15.29 -2.41 1.58
C LYS A 85 16.44 -2.35 2.59
N ILE A 86 17.39 -1.44 2.39
CA ILE A 86 18.51 -1.22 3.32
C ILE A 86 17.97 -0.67 4.64
N MET A 87 17.11 0.34 4.60
CA MET A 87 16.48 0.95 5.77
C MET A 87 15.73 -0.09 6.61
N ALA A 88 14.92 -0.95 5.98
CA ALA A 88 14.19 -2.01 6.69
C ALA A 88 15.12 -2.96 7.46
N LYS A 89 16.26 -3.31 6.84
CA LYS A 89 17.28 -4.15 7.48
C LYS A 89 17.99 -3.43 8.64
N GLU A 90 18.38 -2.16 8.45
CA GLU A 90 19.06 -1.38 9.46
C GLU A 90 18.20 -1.11 10.69
N LEU A 91 16.91 -0.83 10.48
CA LEU A 91 15.94 -0.59 11.55
C LEU A 91 15.43 -1.89 12.16
N ASN A 92 15.60 -3.01 11.48
CA ASN A 92 15.06 -4.33 11.83
C ASN A 92 13.52 -4.29 12.01
N VAL A 93 12.83 -3.57 11.12
CA VAL A 93 11.36 -3.46 11.09
C VAL A 93 10.83 -3.68 9.69
N PRO A 94 9.60 -4.21 9.54
CA PRO A 94 8.96 -4.28 8.24
C PRO A 94 8.67 -2.87 7.70
N VAL A 95 8.87 -2.73 6.38
CA VAL A 95 8.51 -1.53 5.63
C VAL A 95 7.48 -1.92 4.59
N VAL A 96 6.29 -1.36 4.67
CA VAL A 96 5.21 -1.50 3.69
C VAL A 96 5.19 -0.24 2.84
N CYS A 97 5.39 -0.39 1.53
CA CYS A 97 5.37 0.72 0.60
C CYS A 97 4.27 0.52 -0.43
N LEU A 98 3.37 1.49 -0.53
CA LEU A 98 2.35 1.52 -1.57
C LEU A 98 2.99 1.97 -2.89
N SER A 99 2.58 1.36 -3.98
CA SER A 99 3.08 1.69 -5.31
C SER A 99 1.96 1.66 -6.34
N GLN A 100 1.92 2.70 -7.16
CA GLN A 100 0.97 2.75 -8.27
C GLN A 100 1.40 1.79 -9.37
N LEU A 101 0.40 1.17 -10.01
CA LEU A 101 0.61 0.30 -11.15
C LEU A 101 0.66 1.10 -12.46
N SER A 102 1.26 0.49 -13.47
CA SER A 102 1.12 0.96 -14.84
C SER A 102 -0.33 0.77 -15.32
N ARG A 103 -0.70 1.41 -16.41
CA ARG A 103 -2.01 1.18 -17.06
C ARG A 103 -2.07 -0.12 -17.87
N GLY A 104 -1.03 -0.96 -17.80
CA GLY A 104 -0.97 -2.25 -18.49
C GLY A 104 -2.18 -3.15 -18.23
N PRO A 105 -2.62 -3.35 -16.99
CA PRO A 105 -3.79 -4.15 -16.67
C PRO A 105 -5.07 -3.71 -17.39
N GLU A 106 -5.28 -2.39 -17.56
CA GLU A 106 -6.49 -1.84 -18.19
C GLU A 106 -6.65 -2.26 -19.65
N SER A 107 -5.54 -2.52 -20.34
CA SER A 107 -5.52 -2.89 -21.75
C SER A 107 -5.66 -4.40 -22.02
N ARG A 108 -5.58 -5.24 -20.98
CA ARG A 108 -5.68 -6.70 -21.10
C ARG A 108 -7.12 -7.17 -20.91
N GLN A 109 -7.42 -8.37 -21.43
CA GLN A 109 -8.69 -9.04 -21.19
C GLN A 109 -8.83 -9.42 -19.71
N ASP A 110 -7.81 -10.08 -19.14
CA ASP A 110 -7.68 -10.26 -17.68
C ASP A 110 -6.93 -9.06 -17.11
N LYS A 111 -7.67 -8.23 -16.36
CA LYS A 111 -7.18 -6.99 -15.76
C LYS A 111 -6.48 -7.20 -14.41
N ARG A 112 -6.29 -8.46 -13.99
CA ARG A 112 -5.53 -8.75 -12.77
C ARG A 112 -4.09 -8.28 -12.90
N PRO A 113 -3.60 -7.52 -11.91
CA PRO A 113 -2.22 -7.07 -11.90
C PRO A 113 -1.22 -8.23 -11.82
N MET A 114 -0.08 -8.06 -12.44
CA MET A 114 1.06 -8.99 -12.40
C MET A 114 2.37 -8.23 -12.16
N LEU A 115 3.46 -8.94 -11.86
CA LEU A 115 4.75 -8.32 -11.52
C LEU A 115 5.27 -7.38 -12.62
N SER A 116 5.04 -7.69 -13.90
CA SER A 116 5.40 -6.82 -15.02
C SER A 116 4.65 -5.48 -15.06
N ASP A 117 3.57 -5.33 -14.29
CA ASP A 117 2.81 -4.08 -14.19
C ASP A 117 3.38 -3.12 -13.14
N LEU A 118 4.35 -3.58 -12.35
CA LEU A 118 5.20 -2.70 -11.53
C LEU A 118 6.11 -1.90 -12.47
N ARG A 119 5.50 -0.93 -13.16
CA ARG A 119 6.15 -0.12 -14.19
C ARG A 119 7.27 0.71 -13.56
N GLU A 120 8.34 0.86 -14.34
CA GLU A 120 9.50 1.70 -14.06
C GLU A 120 10.58 1.07 -13.17
N SER A 121 10.40 -0.14 -12.60
CA SER A 121 11.55 -0.83 -12.03
C SER A 121 11.33 -2.33 -11.84
N GLY A 122 12.00 -3.14 -12.63
CA GLY A 122 12.33 -4.52 -12.26
C GLY A 122 13.06 -4.59 -10.90
N ALA A 123 13.56 -3.45 -10.40
CA ALA A 123 14.18 -3.33 -9.09
C ALA A 123 13.18 -3.54 -7.95
N ILE A 124 11.96 -2.97 -8.00
CA ILE A 124 10.93 -3.21 -6.97
C ILE A 124 10.68 -4.71 -6.82
N GLU A 125 10.51 -5.40 -7.95
CA GLU A 125 10.33 -6.84 -7.94
C GLU A 125 11.52 -7.57 -7.32
N GLN A 126 12.74 -7.14 -7.58
CA GLN A 126 13.95 -7.78 -7.03
C GLN A 126 14.13 -7.50 -5.54
N ASP A 127 13.93 -6.24 -5.12
CA ASP A 127 14.22 -5.79 -3.75
C ASP A 127 13.13 -6.21 -2.74
N ALA A 128 11.85 -6.20 -3.14
CA ALA A 128 10.76 -6.57 -2.26
C ALA A 128 10.82 -8.05 -1.86
N ASP A 129 10.58 -8.36 -0.60
CA ASP A 129 10.43 -9.75 -0.14
C ASP A 129 9.04 -10.27 -0.45
N ILE A 130 8.03 -9.41 -0.37
CA ILE A 130 6.64 -9.72 -0.67
C ILE A 130 6.10 -8.65 -1.61
N VAL A 131 5.36 -9.08 -2.64
CA VAL A 131 4.59 -8.20 -3.52
C VAL A 131 3.15 -8.65 -3.48
N MET A 132 2.27 -7.73 -3.12
CA MET A 132 0.82 -7.96 -3.07
C MET A 132 0.12 -6.97 -4.00
N PHE A 133 -0.83 -7.47 -4.78
CA PHE A 133 -1.72 -6.65 -5.60
C PHE A 133 -3.14 -6.72 -5.05
N LEU A 134 -3.85 -5.61 -5.12
CA LEU A 134 -5.28 -5.56 -4.85
C LEU A 134 -6.01 -5.47 -6.18
N TYR A 135 -7.02 -6.30 -6.35
CA TYR A 135 -7.86 -6.35 -7.54
C TYR A 135 -9.33 -6.47 -7.15
N ARG A 136 -10.17 -5.77 -7.89
CA ARG A 136 -11.63 -5.90 -7.80
C ARG A 136 -12.20 -5.99 -9.22
N ASP A 137 -12.95 -7.04 -9.48
CA ASP A 137 -13.57 -7.26 -10.79
C ASP A 137 -14.68 -6.25 -11.05
N ASP A 138 -15.50 -5.95 -10.05
CA ASP A 138 -16.60 -4.99 -10.11
C ASP A 138 -16.16 -3.54 -10.36
N TYR A 139 -14.89 -3.22 -10.18
CA TYR A 139 -14.32 -1.91 -10.54
C TYR A 139 -14.16 -1.74 -12.05
N TYR A 140 -13.92 -2.83 -12.78
CA TYR A 140 -13.67 -2.83 -14.21
C TYR A 140 -14.85 -3.34 -15.05
N ASN A 141 -15.76 -4.08 -14.43
CA ASN A 141 -16.87 -4.74 -15.07
C ASN A 141 -18.17 -4.48 -14.27
N GLU A 142 -19.05 -3.64 -14.81
CA GLU A 142 -20.32 -3.30 -14.17
C GLU A 142 -21.27 -4.50 -14.02
N ASP A 143 -21.15 -5.49 -14.92
CA ASP A 143 -21.92 -6.73 -14.91
C ASP A 143 -21.26 -7.87 -14.14
N SER A 144 -20.25 -7.58 -13.35
CA SER A 144 -19.52 -8.59 -12.57
C SER A 144 -20.46 -9.32 -11.59
N GLU A 145 -20.37 -10.65 -11.60
CA GLU A 145 -21.01 -11.49 -10.58
C GLU A 145 -20.28 -11.42 -9.23
N LEU A 146 -19.03 -10.91 -9.22
CA LEU A 146 -18.16 -10.82 -8.05
C LEU A 146 -18.29 -9.44 -7.37
N ARG A 147 -19.51 -8.98 -7.14
CA ARG A 147 -19.75 -7.68 -6.50
C ARG A 147 -19.21 -7.68 -5.06
N ASN A 148 -18.55 -6.59 -4.70
CA ASN A 148 -17.96 -6.40 -3.36
C ASN A 148 -16.94 -7.48 -2.97
N LEU A 149 -16.41 -8.21 -3.94
CA LEU A 149 -15.31 -9.13 -3.74
C LEU A 149 -14.01 -8.48 -4.22
N ALA A 150 -13.00 -8.53 -3.37
CA ALA A 150 -11.65 -8.10 -3.71
C ALA A 150 -10.68 -9.28 -3.61
N GLU A 151 -9.66 -9.26 -4.42
CA GLU A 151 -8.58 -10.25 -4.40
C GLU A 151 -7.29 -9.57 -3.93
N CYS A 152 -6.67 -10.09 -2.88
CA CYS A 152 -5.30 -9.80 -2.52
C CYS A 152 -4.42 -10.88 -3.15
N ILE A 153 -3.70 -10.52 -4.20
CA ILE A 153 -2.86 -11.44 -4.99
C ILE A 153 -1.43 -11.32 -4.47
N ILE A 154 -0.95 -12.32 -3.74
CA ILE A 154 0.44 -12.42 -3.29
C ILE A 154 1.24 -12.95 -4.48
N ALA A 155 1.75 -12.04 -5.31
CA ALA A 155 2.45 -12.36 -6.56
C ALA A 155 3.92 -12.73 -6.34
N LYS A 156 4.51 -12.29 -5.24
CA LYS A 156 5.84 -12.67 -4.78
C LYS A 156 5.84 -12.87 -3.28
N ASN A 157 6.48 -13.94 -2.82
CA ASN A 157 6.77 -14.18 -1.40
C ASN A 157 8.10 -14.95 -1.30
N ARG A 158 9.15 -14.26 -0.81
CA ARG A 158 10.50 -14.83 -0.77
C ARG A 158 10.62 -16.02 0.19
N HIS A 159 9.80 -16.05 1.23
CA HIS A 159 9.87 -17.03 2.31
C HIS A 159 8.62 -17.91 2.44
N GLY A 160 7.70 -17.84 1.48
CA GLY A 160 6.47 -18.61 1.50
C GLY A 160 5.86 -18.75 0.11
N GLU A 161 4.63 -19.22 0.08
CA GLU A 161 3.90 -19.47 -1.16
C GLU A 161 3.27 -18.20 -1.73
N THR A 162 3.19 -18.15 -3.05
CA THR A 162 2.33 -17.19 -3.75
C THR A 162 0.91 -17.72 -3.75
N ARG A 163 -0.05 -16.85 -3.45
CA ARG A 163 -1.47 -17.24 -3.39
C ARG A 163 -2.37 -16.05 -3.59
N LYS A 164 -3.64 -16.32 -3.77
CA LYS A 164 -4.71 -15.35 -3.78
C LYS A 164 -5.55 -15.48 -2.51
N VAL A 165 -5.86 -14.37 -1.88
CA VAL A 165 -6.74 -14.27 -0.73
C VAL A 165 -7.92 -13.41 -1.12
N GLU A 166 -9.13 -13.92 -0.91
CA GLU A 166 -10.36 -13.18 -1.14
C GLU A 166 -10.71 -12.34 0.08
N LEU A 167 -11.14 -11.12 -0.17
CA LEU A 167 -11.55 -10.14 0.82
C LEU A 167 -12.92 -9.59 0.43
N GLN A 168 -13.73 -9.23 1.42
CA GLN A 168 -14.94 -8.47 1.20
C GLN A 168 -14.59 -6.98 1.09
N TRP A 169 -15.11 -6.32 0.07
CA TRP A 169 -15.06 -4.87 -0.07
C TRP A 169 -16.30 -4.23 0.52
N LEU A 170 -16.14 -3.26 1.37
CA LEU A 170 -17.20 -2.47 2.00
C LEU A 170 -17.14 -1.04 1.44
N PRO A 171 -17.89 -0.73 0.36
CA PRO A 171 -17.76 0.55 -0.34
C PRO A 171 -18.17 1.75 0.51
N GLU A 172 -19.15 1.58 1.42
CA GLU A 172 -19.62 2.65 2.31
C GLU A 172 -18.51 3.16 3.25
N TYR A 173 -17.55 2.28 3.60
CA TYR A 173 -16.44 2.58 4.50
C TYR A 173 -15.09 2.61 3.79
N THR A 174 -15.05 2.36 2.48
CA THR A 174 -13.79 2.25 1.70
C THR A 174 -12.81 1.29 2.37
N THR A 175 -13.30 0.13 2.81
CA THR A 175 -12.56 -0.80 3.68
C THR A 175 -12.66 -2.23 3.14
N PHE A 176 -11.60 -3.00 3.39
CA PHE A 176 -11.60 -4.45 3.20
C PHE A 176 -11.88 -5.15 4.52
N SER A 177 -12.63 -6.25 4.44
CA SER A 177 -12.89 -7.15 5.55
C SER A 177 -12.52 -8.58 5.17
N SER A 178 -12.24 -9.40 6.16
CA SER A 178 -12.09 -10.84 5.95
C SER A 178 -13.45 -11.46 5.60
N ILE A 179 -13.43 -12.42 4.69
CA ILE A 179 -14.61 -13.24 4.41
C ILE A 179 -14.70 -14.30 5.50
N ASP A 180 -15.78 -14.29 6.26
CA ASP A 180 -16.06 -15.36 7.24
C ASP A 180 -16.50 -16.62 6.48
N ARG A 181 -15.65 -17.64 6.50
CA ARG A 181 -15.92 -18.94 5.87
C ARG A 181 -16.54 -19.94 6.84
N THR A 182 -16.77 -19.57 8.10
CA THR A 182 -17.29 -20.48 9.14
C THR A 182 -18.78 -20.81 8.98
N HIS A 183 -19.50 -20.13 8.07
CA HIS A 183 -20.94 -20.37 7.81
C HIS A 183 -21.24 -21.06 6.47
N GLN A 184 -20.25 -21.66 5.81
CA GLN A 184 -20.50 -22.60 4.69
C GLN A 184 -20.47 -24.04 5.20
N GLU A 185 -21.33 -24.36 6.16
CA GLU A 185 -21.69 -25.73 6.48
C GLU A 185 -23.10 -26.01 5.98
N TYR A 186 -23.15 -26.93 4.99
CA TYR A 186 -24.26 -27.78 4.49
C TYR A 186 -25.39 -27.14 3.71
#